data_eb38daee4627c5aa8d85491f359ab87b
#
_entry.id   eb38daee4627c5aa8d85491f359ab87b
#
_cell.length_a   1.000
_cell.length_b   1.000
_cell.length_c   1.000
_cell.angle_alpha   90.00
_cell.angle_beta   90.00
_cell.angle_gamma   90.00
#
_symmetry.space_group_name_H-M   'P 1'
#
loop_
_entity.id
_entity.type
_entity.pdbx_description
1 polymer ?
#
loop_
_entity_poly.entity_id
_entity_poly.type
_entity_poly.pdbx_seq_one_letter_code
_entity_poly.pdbx_strand_id
1 'polypeptide(L)'
;MSLNDCRTRAFAFLGALLAGGCASTPPGSITIAEQGSFFVGGRKVEAPGVFDPTKSPAGVDEGQTFWVEQMYVQYQVPANARKLPLILVHGGSGTGRVWETTPDGREGYQTLMLRRGYPVYIVDFPRRGRAGYPSFNGPFGTLGGSPIVNNVTGQAGVQYAWSRWRLGPKYPEVFPVQQFPMKAVDQFMQHLVPTVSDDAQIISGALVQLLDRIGPAIVVTHSQSGLFGWLAGARSSNVKGIVAYEPGFVFQQGQVPPAIPLFKGSQPSGTPVTPAEFARLAQIPLQVVYGDNIPKQPIADLVADGRRAQVVTSRMFVDALNRQGGKASVLHLPDVGLFGNSHFMFSDLNNVAVADQLSLFLEKNGLDAR
;
A
#
# COMPACT_ATOMS: atom_id res chain seq x y z
N MET A 1 -40.19 72.87 39.29
CA MET A 1 -38.72 72.88 39.26
C MET A 1 -38.24 71.54 38.74
N SER A 2 -37.70 71.60 37.60
CA SER A 2 -37.34 70.50 36.71
C SER A 2 -36.04 69.89 37.14
N LEU A 3 -35.93 68.53 37.05
CA LEU A 3 -34.69 67.86 37.00
C LEU A 3 -34.78 66.80 35.89
N ASN A 4 -33.91 66.96 34.89
CA ASN A 4 -33.76 66.12 33.71
C ASN A 4 -33.10 64.82 34.03
N ASP A 5 -33.72 63.71 33.63
CA ASP A 5 -33.13 62.41 33.57
C ASP A 5 -32.39 62.17 32.23
N CYS A 6 -31.10 62.01 32.32
CA CYS A 6 -30.25 61.67 31.20
C CYS A 6 -30.10 60.12 31.16
N ARG A 7 -30.84 59.41 30.31
CA ARG A 7 -30.73 57.99 30.09
C ARG A 7 -29.72 57.74 28.99
N THR A 8 -28.54 57.25 29.41
CA THR A 8 -27.50 56.72 28.53
C THR A 8 -27.93 55.35 27.98
N ARG A 9 -28.17 55.25 26.69
CA ARG A 9 -28.39 53.96 26.00
C ARG A 9 -27.04 53.39 25.61
N ALA A 10 -26.67 52.29 26.23
CA ALA A 10 -25.54 51.45 25.80
C ALA A 10 -25.98 50.64 24.58
N PHE A 11 -25.34 50.88 23.44
CA PHE A 11 -25.43 50.03 22.24
C PHE A 11 -24.49 48.87 22.44
N ALA A 12 -25.03 47.67 22.63
CA ALA A 12 -24.26 46.42 22.54
C ALA A 12 -24.07 46.07 21.05
N PHE A 13 -22.84 46.19 20.56
CA PHE A 13 -22.44 45.66 19.26
C PHE A 13 -22.27 44.13 19.39
N LEU A 14 -23.24 43.39 18.87
CA LEU A 14 -23.14 41.93 18.70
C LEU A 14 -22.33 41.68 17.43
N GLY A 15 -21.02 41.46 17.58
CA GLY A 15 -20.15 41.07 16.50
C GLY A 15 -20.45 39.60 16.11
N ALA A 16 -21.21 39.40 15.04
CA ALA A 16 -21.34 38.08 14.42
C ALA A 16 -20.00 37.70 13.75
N LEU A 17 -19.23 36.84 14.38
CA LEU A 17 -18.12 36.12 13.74
C LEU A 17 -18.72 35.18 12.69
N LEU A 18 -18.74 35.66 11.44
CA LEU A 18 -18.91 34.77 10.28
C LEU A 18 -17.68 33.88 10.19
N ALA A 19 -17.77 32.70 10.76
CA ALA A 19 -16.88 31.59 10.45
C ALA A 19 -17.12 31.23 8.97
N GLY A 20 -16.40 31.91 8.08
CA GLY A 20 -16.33 31.56 6.67
C GLY A 20 -15.69 30.17 6.55
N GLY A 21 -16.49 29.13 6.65
CA GLY A 21 -16.09 27.81 6.19
C GLY A 21 -15.78 27.94 4.70
N CYS A 22 -14.50 27.79 4.32
CA CYS A 22 -14.14 27.59 2.92
C CYS A 22 -14.85 26.31 2.45
N ALA A 23 -16.04 26.46 1.90
CA ALA A 23 -16.67 25.41 1.12
C ALA A 23 -15.74 25.15 -0.08
N SER A 24 -14.92 24.12 0.01
CA SER A 24 -14.13 23.67 -1.13
C SER A 24 -15.10 23.34 -2.25
N THR A 25 -14.99 24.03 -3.37
CA THR A 25 -15.73 23.69 -4.59
C THR A 25 -15.54 22.21 -4.85
N PRO A 26 -16.60 21.42 -5.08
CA PRO A 26 -16.45 20.01 -5.40
C PRO A 26 -15.46 19.85 -6.56
N PRO A 27 -14.51 18.91 -6.48
CA PRO A 27 -13.58 18.71 -7.58
C PRO A 27 -14.36 18.42 -8.86
N GLY A 28 -13.98 19.04 -9.97
CA GLY A 28 -14.61 18.82 -11.27
C GLY A 28 -14.62 17.35 -11.70
N SER A 29 -15.41 16.99 -12.69
CA SER A 29 -15.43 15.64 -13.28
C SER A 29 -14.06 15.22 -13.79
N ILE A 30 -13.78 13.91 -13.77
CA ILE A 30 -12.63 13.30 -14.45
C ILE A 30 -13.14 12.63 -15.71
N THR A 31 -12.57 12.96 -16.86
CA THR A 31 -12.84 12.25 -18.11
C THR A 31 -11.89 11.06 -18.20
N ILE A 32 -12.45 9.85 -18.22
CA ILE A 32 -11.72 8.60 -18.41
C ILE A 32 -11.78 8.25 -19.89
N ALA A 33 -10.61 8.14 -20.52
CA ALA A 33 -10.47 7.73 -21.92
C ALA A 33 -10.58 6.22 -22.08
N GLU A 34 -10.04 5.46 -21.10
CA GLU A 34 -10.05 4.00 -21.12
C GLU A 34 -10.13 3.43 -19.70
N GLN A 35 -10.86 2.35 -19.53
CA GLN A 35 -10.90 1.58 -18.30
C GLN A 35 -11.22 0.11 -18.56
N GLY A 36 -10.80 -0.75 -17.63
CA GLY A 36 -11.09 -2.17 -17.75
C GLY A 36 -10.42 -3.00 -16.65
N SER A 37 -10.45 -4.31 -16.85
CA SER A 37 -9.74 -5.25 -15.98
C SER A 37 -9.29 -6.48 -16.75
N PHE A 38 -8.25 -7.14 -16.23
CA PHE A 38 -7.73 -8.37 -16.79
C PHE A 38 -6.94 -9.15 -15.72
N PHE A 39 -6.50 -10.34 -16.08
CA PHE A 39 -5.61 -11.14 -15.26
C PHE A 39 -4.23 -11.26 -15.91
N VAL A 40 -3.19 -11.34 -15.07
CA VAL A 40 -1.81 -11.66 -15.46
C VAL A 40 -1.24 -12.73 -14.54
N GLY A 41 -0.20 -13.41 -14.98
CA GLY A 41 0.39 -14.50 -14.22
C GLY A 41 -0.56 -15.70 -14.12
N GLY A 42 -0.32 -16.48 -13.08
CA GLY A 42 -1.05 -17.70 -12.85
C GLY A 42 -0.55 -18.88 -13.67
N ARG A 43 -1.08 -20.04 -13.36
CA ARG A 43 -0.78 -21.30 -14.04
C ARG A 43 -2.00 -22.21 -14.06
N LYS A 44 -2.02 -23.11 -15.02
CA LYS A 44 -2.99 -24.23 -15.05
C LYS A 44 -2.52 -25.33 -14.12
N VAL A 45 -3.45 -25.94 -13.43
CA VAL A 45 -3.25 -27.13 -12.62
C VAL A 45 -4.31 -28.14 -13.01
N GLU A 46 -3.86 -29.34 -13.40
CA GLU A 46 -4.74 -30.44 -13.81
C GLU A 46 -4.88 -31.42 -12.66
N ALA A 47 -6.10 -31.70 -12.26
CA ALA A 47 -6.40 -32.74 -11.29
C ALA A 47 -6.35 -34.12 -11.97
N PRO A 48 -5.74 -35.14 -11.34
CA PRO A 48 -5.72 -36.49 -11.89
C PRO A 48 -7.13 -37.07 -12.07
N GLY A 49 -7.28 -37.99 -13.01
CA GLY A 49 -8.55 -38.70 -13.26
C GLY A 49 -9.24 -38.25 -14.53
N VAL A 50 -10.51 -38.62 -14.65
CA VAL A 50 -11.36 -38.28 -15.79
C VAL A 50 -12.59 -37.56 -15.29
N PHE A 51 -12.89 -36.41 -15.87
CA PHE A 51 -14.09 -35.63 -15.53
C PHE A 51 -15.35 -36.41 -15.86
N ASP A 52 -16.21 -36.59 -14.89
CA ASP A 52 -17.53 -37.26 -15.04
C ASP A 52 -18.64 -36.21 -14.86
N PRO A 53 -19.31 -35.81 -15.96
CA PRO A 53 -20.36 -34.81 -15.90
C PRO A 53 -21.63 -35.28 -15.18
N THR A 54 -21.75 -36.56 -14.85
CA THR A 54 -22.90 -37.10 -14.11
C THR A 54 -22.75 -36.97 -12.60
N LYS A 55 -21.52 -36.70 -12.12
CA LYS A 55 -21.25 -36.41 -10.71
C LYS A 55 -21.48 -34.94 -10.39
N SER A 56 -21.90 -34.66 -9.14
CA SER A 56 -22.02 -33.27 -8.70
C SER A 56 -20.66 -32.54 -8.81
N PRO A 57 -20.61 -31.34 -9.41
CA PRO A 57 -19.36 -30.59 -9.52
C PRO A 57 -18.81 -30.10 -8.17
N ALA A 58 -19.66 -30.06 -7.13
CA ALA A 58 -19.24 -29.65 -5.80
C ALA A 58 -18.44 -30.79 -5.12
N GLY A 59 -17.11 -30.58 -4.97
CA GLY A 59 -16.23 -31.51 -4.28
C GLY A 59 -15.59 -32.59 -5.16
N VAL A 60 -15.69 -32.47 -6.46
CA VAL A 60 -15.05 -33.40 -7.42
C VAL A 60 -14.03 -32.61 -8.24
N ASP A 61 -12.77 -32.85 -7.98
CA ASP A 61 -11.66 -32.19 -8.72
C ASP A 61 -11.16 -33.07 -9.88
N GLU A 62 -11.50 -34.37 -9.89
CA GLU A 62 -10.99 -35.34 -10.86
C GLU A 62 -11.17 -34.91 -12.31
N GLY A 63 -10.08 -34.93 -13.06
CA GLY A 63 -10.05 -34.64 -14.49
C GLY A 63 -10.35 -33.19 -14.86
N GLN A 64 -10.37 -32.27 -13.89
CA GLN A 64 -10.61 -30.85 -14.13
C GLN A 64 -9.29 -30.07 -14.23
N THR A 65 -9.32 -28.96 -14.98
CA THR A 65 -8.21 -28.01 -15.09
C THR A 65 -8.59 -26.70 -14.43
N PHE A 66 -7.75 -26.24 -13.50
CA PHE A 66 -7.95 -25.02 -12.73
C PHE A 66 -6.91 -23.97 -13.09
N TRP A 67 -7.29 -22.69 -13.04
CA TRP A 67 -6.39 -21.57 -13.04
C TRP A 67 -6.13 -21.13 -11.61
N VAL A 68 -4.85 -20.99 -11.24
CA VAL A 68 -4.40 -20.60 -9.90
C VAL A 68 -3.31 -19.56 -9.97
N GLU A 69 -3.15 -18.79 -8.89
CA GLU A 69 -2.03 -17.85 -8.70
C GLU A 69 -1.98 -16.70 -9.70
N GLN A 70 -3.09 -16.40 -10.38
CA GLN A 70 -3.23 -15.21 -11.19
C GLN A 70 -3.31 -13.95 -10.31
N MET A 71 -2.88 -12.81 -10.86
CA MET A 71 -3.09 -11.47 -10.32
C MET A 71 -4.25 -10.83 -11.05
N TYR A 72 -5.19 -10.22 -10.32
CA TYR A 72 -6.22 -9.37 -10.91
C TYR A 72 -5.69 -7.95 -11.06
N VAL A 73 -6.02 -7.31 -12.16
CA VAL A 73 -5.65 -5.94 -12.50
C VAL A 73 -6.88 -5.17 -12.93
N GLN A 74 -7.15 -4.02 -12.29
CA GLN A 74 -8.14 -3.04 -12.75
C GLN A 74 -7.39 -1.77 -13.14
N TYR A 75 -7.81 -1.11 -14.23
CA TYR A 75 -7.14 0.11 -14.67
C TYR A 75 -8.11 1.18 -15.14
N GLN A 76 -7.66 2.43 -15.02
CA GLN A 76 -8.29 3.61 -15.58
C GLN A 76 -7.22 4.55 -16.16
N VAL A 77 -7.49 5.09 -17.34
CA VAL A 77 -6.62 6.02 -18.06
C VAL A 77 -7.38 7.34 -18.24
N PRO A 78 -6.91 8.47 -17.69
CA PRO A 78 -7.56 9.77 -17.88
C PRO A 78 -7.30 10.30 -19.29
N ALA A 79 -8.19 11.16 -19.80
CA ALA A 79 -8.10 11.71 -21.16
C ALA A 79 -6.79 12.44 -21.44
N ASN A 80 -6.22 13.12 -20.41
CA ASN A 80 -4.95 13.83 -20.50
C ASN A 80 -3.82 13.04 -19.81
N ALA A 81 -3.61 11.80 -20.23
CA ALA A 81 -2.71 10.88 -19.57
C ALA A 81 -1.23 11.31 -19.63
N ARG A 82 -0.54 11.12 -18.52
CA ARG A 82 0.94 11.10 -18.45
C ARG A 82 1.47 9.81 -19.07
N LYS A 83 2.74 9.81 -19.49
CA LYS A 83 3.35 8.66 -20.16
C LYS A 83 3.49 7.43 -19.26
N LEU A 84 3.82 7.63 -18.00
CA LEU A 84 4.06 6.53 -17.05
C LEU A 84 2.84 6.29 -16.18
N PRO A 85 2.23 5.10 -16.24
CA PRO A 85 1.18 4.71 -15.31
C PRO A 85 1.74 4.41 -13.91
N LEU A 86 0.86 4.50 -12.91
CA LEU A 86 1.11 4.02 -11.55
C LEU A 86 0.49 2.63 -11.36
N ILE A 87 1.29 1.68 -10.90
CA ILE A 87 0.80 0.38 -10.42
C ILE A 87 0.71 0.47 -8.90
N LEU A 88 -0.51 0.42 -8.34
CA LEU A 88 -0.78 0.50 -6.90
C LEU A 88 -0.95 -0.91 -6.33
N VAL A 89 -0.02 -1.30 -5.46
CA VAL A 89 0.06 -2.66 -4.89
C VAL A 89 -0.23 -2.61 -3.39
N HIS A 90 -1.29 -3.29 -2.95
CA HIS A 90 -1.75 -3.28 -1.56
C HIS A 90 -0.84 -4.07 -0.61
N GLY A 91 -1.02 -3.85 0.70
CA GLY A 91 -0.32 -4.56 1.77
C GLY A 91 -0.97 -5.89 2.18
N GLY A 92 -0.44 -6.48 3.25
CA GLY A 92 -0.99 -7.70 3.85
C GLY A 92 -2.41 -7.50 4.38
N SER A 93 -3.18 -8.59 4.41
CA SER A 93 -4.59 -8.63 4.85
C SER A 93 -5.53 -7.68 4.09
N GLY A 94 -5.08 -7.01 3.03
CA GLY A 94 -5.87 -6.09 2.24
C GLY A 94 -6.05 -6.53 0.80
N THR A 95 -6.75 -5.70 0.05
CA THR A 95 -6.96 -5.80 -1.41
C THR A 95 -6.70 -4.44 -2.06
N GLY A 96 -6.74 -4.37 -3.37
CA GLY A 96 -6.62 -3.12 -4.13
C GLY A 96 -7.62 -2.04 -3.72
N ARG A 97 -8.73 -2.42 -3.10
CA ARG A 97 -9.75 -1.49 -2.58
C ARG A 97 -9.16 -0.40 -1.69
N VAL A 98 -8.07 -0.65 -1.00
CA VAL A 98 -7.42 0.33 -0.11
C VAL A 98 -6.95 1.60 -0.84
N TRP A 99 -6.78 1.53 -2.15
CA TRP A 99 -6.37 2.64 -3.02
C TRP A 99 -7.54 3.40 -3.66
N GLU A 100 -8.75 2.81 -3.68
CA GLU A 100 -9.91 3.33 -4.42
C GLU A 100 -10.55 4.52 -3.70
N THR A 101 -11.11 4.29 -2.52
CA THR A 101 -11.80 5.28 -1.68
C THR A 101 -11.31 5.17 -0.25
N THR A 102 -11.14 6.28 0.43
CA THR A 102 -10.79 6.27 1.86
C THR A 102 -11.91 5.65 2.69
N PRO A 103 -11.64 5.17 3.92
CA PRO A 103 -12.66 4.55 4.76
C PRO A 103 -13.87 5.45 5.05
N ASP A 104 -13.65 6.75 5.09
CA ASP A 104 -14.66 7.79 5.36
C ASP A 104 -15.31 8.37 4.08
N GLY A 105 -15.09 7.75 2.92
CA GLY A 105 -15.77 8.07 1.67
C GLY A 105 -15.14 9.18 0.82
N ARG A 106 -14.00 9.75 1.23
CA ARG A 106 -13.25 10.74 0.42
C ARG A 106 -12.54 10.04 -0.75
N GLU A 107 -12.03 10.84 -1.68
CA GLU A 107 -11.20 10.36 -2.78
C GLU A 107 -9.93 9.68 -2.26
N GLY A 108 -9.72 8.44 -2.66
CA GLY A 108 -8.48 7.71 -2.42
C GLY A 108 -7.43 7.97 -3.50
N TYR A 109 -6.30 7.28 -3.41
CA TYR A 109 -5.17 7.52 -4.30
C TYR A 109 -5.49 7.30 -5.77
N GLN A 110 -6.36 6.34 -6.12
CA GLN A 110 -6.82 6.14 -7.50
C GLN A 110 -7.33 7.45 -8.10
N THR A 111 -8.34 8.05 -7.46
CA THR A 111 -8.97 9.28 -7.94
C THR A 111 -8.00 10.45 -7.90
N LEU A 112 -7.22 10.60 -6.81
CA LEU A 112 -6.24 11.67 -6.68
C LEU A 112 -5.16 11.62 -7.77
N MET A 113 -4.69 10.44 -8.17
CA MET A 113 -3.69 10.29 -9.22
C MET A 113 -4.27 10.45 -10.62
N LEU A 114 -5.51 9.98 -10.85
CA LEU A 114 -6.24 10.25 -12.10
C LEU A 114 -6.43 11.76 -12.33
N ARG A 115 -6.76 12.53 -11.28
CA ARG A 115 -6.84 14.01 -11.37
C ARG A 115 -5.51 14.65 -11.73
N ARG A 116 -4.39 14.05 -11.31
CA ARG A 116 -3.03 14.49 -11.66
C ARG A 116 -2.58 14.01 -13.04
N GLY A 117 -3.45 13.27 -13.75
CA GLY A 117 -3.21 12.79 -15.11
C GLY A 117 -2.48 11.45 -15.19
N TYR A 118 -2.26 10.75 -14.11
CA TYR A 118 -1.63 9.43 -14.18
C TYR A 118 -2.65 8.35 -14.54
N PRO A 119 -2.37 7.49 -15.54
CA PRO A 119 -3.05 6.21 -15.64
C PRO A 119 -2.81 5.40 -14.37
N VAL A 120 -3.85 4.76 -13.83
CA VAL A 120 -3.77 4.02 -12.57
C VAL A 120 -4.17 2.57 -12.79
N TYR A 121 -3.30 1.67 -12.38
CA TYR A 121 -3.51 0.22 -12.34
C TYR A 121 -3.53 -0.22 -10.88
N ILE A 122 -4.66 -0.75 -10.43
CA ILE A 122 -4.80 -1.32 -9.08
C ILE A 122 -4.77 -2.83 -9.21
N VAL A 123 -3.97 -3.48 -8.38
CA VAL A 123 -3.84 -4.94 -8.40
C VAL A 123 -4.34 -5.57 -7.11
N ASP A 124 -4.96 -6.75 -7.25
CA ASP A 124 -5.08 -7.73 -6.19
C ASP A 124 -4.09 -8.85 -6.53
N PHE A 125 -3.05 -8.99 -5.71
CA PHE A 125 -2.01 -9.98 -6.01
C PHE A 125 -2.51 -11.42 -5.75
N PRO A 126 -1.85 -12.44 -6.28
CA PRO A 126 -2.27 -13.84 -6.17
C PRO A 126 -2.73 -14.22 -4.77
N ARG A 127 -3.84 -14.95 -4.70
CA ARG A 127 -4.46 -15.42 -3.46
C ARG A 127 -5.04 -14.29 -2.58
N ARG A 128 -5.46 -13.18 -3.21
CA ARG A 128 -6.10 -12.03 -2.53
C ARG A 128 -7.27 -11.50 -3.34
N GLY A 129 -8.30 -11.05 -2.64
CA GLY A 129 -9.42 -10.29 -3.20
C GLY A 129 -9.97 -10.86 -4.51
N ARG A 130 -9.99 -10.04 -5.55
CA ARG A 130 -10.51 -10.40 -6.88
C ARG A 130 -9.63 -11.38 -7.66
N ALA A 131 -8.38 -11.58 -7.24
CA ALA A 131 -7.54 -12.64 -7.80
C ALA A 131 -7.99 -14.04 -7.40
N GLY A 132 -8.87 -14.15 -6.41
CA GLY A 132 -9.44 -15.39 -5.92
C GLY A 132 -8.49 -16.15 -4.99
N TYR A 133 -9.09 -17.11 -4.29
CA TYR A 133 -8.37 -18.07 -3.47
C TYR A 133 -8.46 -19.43 -4.15
N PRO A 134 -7.37 -20.18 -4.28
CA PRO A 134 -7.47 -21.56 -4.73
C PRO A 134 -8.26 -22.33 -3.67
N SER A 135 -9.48 -22.75 -4.02
CA SER A 135 -10.30 -23.62 -3.18
C SER A 135 -10.46 -24.96 -3.89
N PHE A 136 -9.83 -26.00 -3.36
CA PHE A 136 -10.01 -27.36 -3.82
C PHE A 136 -10.63 -28.18 -2.70
N ASN A 137 -11.60 -28.99 -3.05
CA ASN A 137 -12.24 -29.93 -2.14
C ASN A 137 -11.34 -31.18 -2.02
N GLY A 138 -10.43 -31.17 -1.09
CA GLY A 138 -9.54 -32.28 -0.83
C GLY A 138 -8.53 -31.91 0.25
N PRO A 139 -7.73 -32.86 0.76
CA PRO A 139 -6.63 -32.53 1.63
C PRO A 139 -5.70 -31.59 0.85
N PHE A 140 -5.73 -30.32 1.24
CA PHE A 140 -4.91 -29.27 0.67
C PHE A 140 -3.45 -29.68 0.63
N GLY A 141 -2.95 -30.06 -0.51
CA GLY A 141 -1.59 -30.55 -0.53
C GLY A 141 -0.94 -30.56 -1.89
N THR A 142 -1.53 -31.24 -2.84
CA THR A 142 -0.88 -31.40 -4.14
C THR A 142 -1.92 -31.49 -5.25
N LEU A 143 -1.95 -30.48 -6.12
CA LEU A 143 -2.50 -30.63 -7.46
C LEU A 143 -1.37 -30.57 -8.46
N GLY A 144 -1.27 -31.57 -9.35
CA GLY A 144 -0.20 -31.62 -10.34
C GLY A 144 1.23 -31.67 -9.75
N GLY A 145 1.41 -32.25 -8.55
CA GLY A 145 2.72 -32.43 -7.92
C GLY A 145 3.30 -31.20 -7.22
N SER A 146 2.58 -30.05 -7.24
CA SER A 146 3.02 -28.84 -6.52
C SER A 146 2.14 -28.59 -5.30
N PRO A 147 2.71 -28.32 -4.13
CA PRO A 147 1.93 -27.97 -2.97
C PRO A 147 1.19 -26.65 -3.21
N ILE A 148 -0.15 -26.69 -3.23
CA ILE A 148 -0.98 -25.49 -3.16
C ILE A 148 -1.25 -25.25 -1.70
N VAL A 149 -0.52 -24.28 -1.13
CA VAL A 149 -0.60 -23.99 0.29
C VAL A 149 -1.81 -23.07 0.52
N ASN A 150 -2.92 -23.66 0.97
CA ASN A 150 -4.09 -22.93 1.46
C ASN A 150 -4.02 -22.74 2.98
N ASN A 151 -2.87 -22.31 3.49
CA ASN A 151 -2.77 -21.95 4.89
C ASN A 151 -3.31 -20.54 5.06
N VAL A 152 -4.60 -20.42 5.41
CA VAL A 152 -5.11 -19.18 6.00
C VAL A 152 -4.34 -18.95 7.29
N THR A 153 -3.45 -17.98 7.29
CA THR A 153 -2.60 -17.67 8.44
C THR A 153 -3.26 -16.74 9.43
N GLY A 154 -4.43 -16.21 9.10
CA GLY A 154 -5.25 -15.38 9.97
C GLY A 154 -5.82 -14.14 9.28
N GLN A 155 -6.55 -13.36 10.06
CA GLN A 155 -7.07 -12.04 9.71
C GLN A 155 -6.78 -11.09 10.87
N ALA A 156 -6.38 -9.86 10.56
CA ALA A 156 -6.09 -8.87 11.60
C ALA A 156 -7.40 -8.48 12.32
N GLY A 157 -7.44 -8.69 13.63
CA GLY A 157 -8.50 -8.14 14.49
C GLY A 157 -8.22 -6.68 14.88
N VAL A 158 -9.24 -5.97 15.35
CA VAL A 158 -9.19 -4.52 15.63
C VAL A 158 -8.07 -4.19 16.63
N GLN A 159 -7.91 -4.95 17.72
CA GLN A 159 -6.92 -4.67 18.77
C GLN A 159 -5.48 -4.79 18.25
N TYR A 160 -5.22 -5.85 17.46
CA TYR A 160 -3.92 -6.04 16.82
C TYR A 160 -3.65 -4.95 15.78
N ALA A 161 -4.65 -4.62 14.97
CA ALA A 161 -4.59 -3.56 13.98
C ALA A 161 -4.27 -2.19 14.61
N TRP A 162 -4.81 -1.92 15.79
CA TRP A 162 -4.66 -0.65 16.48
C TRP A 162 -3.21 -0.26 16.73
N SER A 163 -2.43 -1.13 17.37
CA SER A 163 -1.00 -0.94 17.61
C SER A 163 -0.21 -1.04 16.30
N ARG A 164 -0.49 -2.08 15.48
CA ARG A 164 0.27 -2.34 14.27
C ARG A 164 0.17 -1.22 13.24
N TRP A 165 -0.97 -0.55 13.15
CA TRP A 165 -1.21 0.54 12.19
C TRP A 165 -1.10 1.92 12.81
N ARG A 166 -0.73 1.98 14.09
CA ARG A 166 -0.54 3.21 14.85
C ARG A 166 -1.76 4.11 14.86
N LEU A 167 -2.92 3.51 15.16
CA LEU A 167 -4.16 4.25 15.41
C LEU A 167 -4.15 4.87 16.80
N GLY A 168 -3.44 4.26 17.74
CA GLY A 168 -3.26 4.73 19.10
C GLY A 168 -2.23 3.88 19.86
N PRO A 169 -1.87 4.26 21.10
CA PRO A 169 -0.88 3.54 21.89
C PRO A 169 -1.37 2.15 22.29
N LYS A 170 -2.65 2.00 22.53
CA LYS A 170 -3.37 0.72 22.78
C LYS A 170 -4.86 0.91 22.49
N TYR A 171 -5.56 -0.16 22.15
CA TYR A 171 -7.01 -0.13 21.96
C TYR A 171 -7.76 0.16 23.29
N PRO A 172 -8.75 1.07 23.30
CA PRO A 172 -9.24 1.93 22.22
C PRO A 172 -8.65 3.36 22.23
N GLU A 173 -7.54 3.61 22.92
CA GLU A 173 -6.92 4.94 23.00
C GLU A 173 -6.41 5.37 21.61
N VAL A 174 -6.57 6.66 21.28
CA VAL A 174 -6.17 7.26 20.00
C VAL A 174 -5.02 8.23 20.23
N PHE A 175 -4.05 8.30 19.32
CA PHE A 175 -3.00 9.31 19.39
C PHE A 175 -3.58 10.73 19.26
N PRO A 176 -3.04 11.74 19.98
CA PRO A 176 -3.63 13.09 20.00
C PRO A 176 -3.75 13.76 18.62
N VAL A 177 -2.81 13.48 17.72
CA VAL A 177 -2.76 14.08 16.37
C VAL A 177 -3.01 13.01 15.31
N GLN A 178 -3.98 12.11 15.54
CA GLN A 178 -4.30 11.02 14.62
C GLN A 178 -4.96 11.53 13.35
N GLN A 179 -4.41 11.16 12.19
CA GLN A 179 -4.95 11.48 10.87
C GLN A 179 -5.81 10.36 10.26
N PHE A 180 -5.76 9.14 10.82
CA PHE A 180 -6.67 8.10 10.36
C PHE A 180 -8.12 8.50 10.66
N PRO A 181 -9.08 8.28 9.74
CA PRO A 181 -10.49 8.63 9.95
C PRO A 181 -11.15 7.69 10.95
N MET A 182 -10.92 7.93 12.24
CA MET A 182 -11.29 7.03 13.36
C MET A 182 -12.77 6.69 13.40
N LYS A 183 -13.66 7.60 12.94
CA LYS A 183 -15.11 7.33 12.86
C LYS A 183 -15.47 6.28 11.82
N ALA A 184 -14.56 5.98 10.90
CA ALA A 184 -14.74 5.01 9.83
C ALA A 184 -13.88 3.73 10.02
N VAL A 185 -13.39 3.47 11.24
CA VAL A 185 -12.54 2.30 11.52
C VAL A 185 -13.25 1.00 11.18
N ASP A 186 -14.55 0.88 11.47
CA ASP A 186 -15.33 -0.32 11.16
C ASP A 186 -15.43 -0.55 9.65
N GLN A 187 -15.69 0.51 8.88
CA GLN A 187 -15.69 0.47 7.42
C GLN A 187 -14.31 0.04 6.87
N PHE A 188 -13.24 0.49 7.52
CA PHE A 188 -11.89 0.06 7.17
C PHE A 188 -11.65 -1.42 7.50
N MET A 189 -12.08 -1.89 8.66
CA MET A 189 -11.90 -3.30 9.04
C MET A 189 -12.65 -4.28 8.11
N GLN A 190 -13.75 -3.84 7.49
CA GLN A 190 -14.53 -4.66 6.55
C GLN A 190 -13.82 -4.95 5.22
N HIS A 191 -12.79 -4.17 4.84
CA HIS A 191 -12.03 -4.44 3.61
C HIS A 191 -10.97 -5.54 3.77
N LEU A 192 -10.70 -5.95 5.01
CA LEU A 192 -9.68 -6.95 5.28
C LEU A 192 -10.13 -8.33 4.83
N VAL A 193 -9.21 -9.04 4.25
CA VAL A 193 -9.39 -10.42 3.81
C VAL A 193 -8.44 -11.35 4.57
N PRO A 194 -8.79 -12.63 4.69
CA PRO A 194 -7.90 -13.62 5.29
C PRO A 194 -6.52 -13.61 4.60
N THR A 195 -5.49 -13.69 5.41
CA THR A 195 -4.11 -13.82 4.92
C THR A 195 -3.83 -15.29 4.65
N VAL A 196 -3.40 -15.61 3.46
CA VAL A 196 -2.80 -16.91 3.11
C VAL A 196 -1.30 -16.74 2.99
N SER A 197 -0.55 -17.83 3.04
CA SER A 197 0.91 -17.78 2.84
C SER A 197 1.22 -17.17 1.48
N ASP A 198 2.09 -16.17 1.47
CA ASP A 198 2.49 -15.48 0.25
C ASP A 198 3.79 -16.09 -0.29
N ASP A 199 3.84 -16.26 -1.61
CA ASP A 199 5.05 -16.60 -2.33
C ASP A 199 5.56 -15.34 -3.05
N ALA A 200 6.67 -14.80 -2.55
CA ALA A 200 7.25 -13.58 -3.10
C ALA A 200 7.68 -13.74 -4.58
N GLN A 201 8.03 -14.97 -5.01
CA GLN A 201 8.41 -15.24 -6.39
C GLN A 201 7.19 -15.21 -7.31
N ILE A 202 6.09 -15.83 -6.89
CA ILE A 202 4.83 -15.83 -7.63
C ILE A 202 4.29 -14.41 -7.77
N ILE A 203 4.23 -13.65 -6.67
CA ILE A 203 3.66 -12.29 -6.67
C ILE A 203 4.53 -11.32 -7.47
N SER A 204 5.86 -11.33 -7.27
CA SER A 204 6.76 -10.48 -8.04
C SER A 204 6.83 -10.88 -9.51
N GLY A 205 6.72 -12.18 -9.81
CA GLY A 205 6.62 -12.68 -11.18
C GLY A 205 5.36 -12.19 -11.90
N ALA A 206 4.21 -12.16 -11.23
CA ALA A 206 2.98 -11.60 -11.78
C ALA A 206 3.09 -10.08 -12.00
N LEU A 207 3.79 -9.34 -11.12
CA LEU A 207 4.09 -7.91 -11.34
C LEU A 207 4.99 -7.70 -12.57
N VAL A 208 6.00 -8.54 -12.76
CA VAL A 208 6.85 -8.50 -13.96
C VAL A 208 6.01 -8.73 -15.23
N GLN A 209 5.14 -9.74 -15.24
CA GLN A 209 4.24 -10.01 -16.38
C GLN A 209 3.26 -8.85 -16.64
N LEU A 210 2.78 -8.16 -15.58
CA LEU A 210 2.01 -6.93 -15.75
C LEU A 210 2.84 -5.85 -16.45
N LEU A 211 4.07 -5.61 -15.98
CA LEU A 211 5.00 -4.65 -16.57
C LEU A 211 5.37 -4.98 -18.01
N ASP A 212 5.50 -6.27 -18.35
CA ASP A 212 5.75 -6.71 -19.73
C ASP A 212 4.54 -6.43 -20.65
N ARG A 213 3.32 -6.54 -20.09
CA ARG A 213 2.09 -6.28 -20.83
C ARG A 213 1.81 -4.80 -21.06
N ILE A 214 2.04 -3.95 -20.03
CA ILE A 214 1.66 -2.52 -20.12
C ILE A 214 2.84 -1.60 -20.47
N GLY A 215 4.08 -2.11 -20.42
CA GLY A 215 5.28 -1.34 -20.64
C GLY A 215 5.79 -0.58 -19.41
N PRO A 216 6.60 0.48 -19.63
CA PRO A 216 7.21 1.25 -18.55
C PRO A 216 6.21 1.85 -17.57
N ALA A 217 6.43 1.65 -16.26
CA ALA A 217 5.53 2.08 -15.20
C ALA A 217 6.28 2.46 -13.92
N ILE A 218 5.57 3.15 -13.01
CA ILE A 218 5.98 3.45 -11.65
C ILE A 218 5.25 2.49 -10.72
N VAL A 219 5.97 1.85 -9.79
CA VAL A 219 5.39 0.91 -8.83
C VAL A 219 5.24 1.60 -7.48
N VAL A 220 4.02 1.63 -6.96
CA VAL A 220 3.69 2.17 -5.63
C VAL A 220 3.24 1.02 -4.75
N THR A 221 3.98 0.76 -3.68
CA THR A 221 3.74 -0.39 -2.79
C THR A 221 3.41 0.06 -1.37
N HIS A 222 2.77 -0.83 -0.62
CA HIS A 222 2.48 -0.61 0.79
C HIS A 222 2.84 -1.84 1.62
N SER A 223 3.58 -1.62 2.72
CA SER A 223 3.81 -2.65 3.74
C SER A 223 4.42 -3.93 3.15
N GLN A 224 3.73 -5.05 3.22
CA GLN A 224 4.15 -6.36 2.72
C GLN A 224 4.57 -6.32 1.24
N SER A 225 3.84 -5.60 0.39
CA SER A 225 4.14 -5.54 -1.03
C SER A 225 5.43 -4.78 -1.37
N GLY A 226 6.04 -4.10 -0.41
CA GLY A 226 7.37 -3.49 -0.62
C GLY A 226 8.39 -4.52 -1.10
N LEU A 227 8.43 -5.71 -0.49
CA LEU A 227 9.31 -6.81 -0.94
C LEU A 227 9.04 -7.17 -2.41
N PHE A 228 7.77 -7.28 -2.81
CA PHE A 228 7.39 -7.66 -4.18
C PHE A 228 7.75 -6.57 -5.19
N GLY A 229 7.61 -5.29 -4.80
CA GLY A 229 8.03 -4.16 -5.60
C GLY A 229 9.54 -4.11 -5.83
N TRP A 230 10.34 -4.38 -4.80
CA TRP A 230 11.79 -4.48 -4.95
C TRP A 230 12.21 -5.61 -5.88
N LEU A 231 11.62 -6.81 -5.74
CA LEU A 231 11.90 -7.94 -6.62
C LEU A 231 11.45 -7.68 -8.06
N ALA A 232 10.31 -7.04 -8.28
CA ALA A 232 9.88 -6.65 -9.63
C ALA A 232 10.84 -5.62 -10.25
N GLY A 233 11.27 -4.60 -9.49
CA GLY A 233 12.26 -3.62 -9.93
C GLY A 233 13.62 -4.23 -10.24
N ALA A 234 14.03 -5.22 -9.47
CA ALA A 234 15.27 -5.96 -9.71
C ALA A 234 15.24 -6.80 -11.01
N ARG A 235 14.05 -7.18 -11.49
CA ARG A 235 13.87 -8.14 -12.60
C ARG A 235 13.31 -7.53 -13.88
N SER A 236 12.64 -6.39 -13.81
CA SER A 236 12.04 -5.75 -14.99
C SER A 236 12.68 -4.38 -15.27
N SER A 237 13.10 -4.17 -16.52
CA SER A 237 13.56 -2.86 -17.00
C SER A 237 12.42 -1.85 -17.20
N ASN A 238 11.17 -2.31 -17.13
CA ASN A 238 9.98 -1.47 -17.23
C ASN A 238 9.65 -0.73 -15.95
N VAL A 239 10.26 -1.06 -14.79
CA VAL A 239 10.12 -0.26 -13.59
C VAL A 239 10.98 1.00 -13.70
N LYS A 240 10.32 2.17 -13.73
CA LYS A 240 10.95 3.49 -13.89
C LYS A 240 11.10 4.26 -12.59
N GLY A 241 10.34 3.89 -11.56
CA GLY A 241 10.42 4.45 -10.21
C GLY A 241 9.68 3.56 -9.23
N ILE A 242 10.09 3.58 -7.96
CA ILE A 242 9.37 2.88 -6.90
C ILE A 242 9.15 3.83 -5.73
N VAL A 243 7.91 3.90 -5.25
CA VAL A 243 7.57 4.54 -3.97
C VAL A 243 6.96 3.51 -3.05
N ALA A 244 7.57 3.31 -1.89
CA ALA A 244 7.16 2.27 -0.96
C ALA A 244 6.79 2.85 0.40
N TYR A 245 5.53 2.69 0.79
CA TYR A 245 4.99 3.09 2.07
C TYR A 245 5.25 2.00 3.12
N GLU A 246 6.15 2.28 4.06
CA GLU A 246 6.52 1.41 5.19
C GLU A 246 6.83 -0.05 4.81
N PRO A 247 7.75 -0.30 3.86
CA PRO A 247 8.04 -1.62 3.33
C PRO A 247 8.94 -2.48 4.22
N GLY A 248 9.01 -3.79 3.91
CA GLY A 248 10.19 -4.60 4.19
C GLY A 248 11.30 -4.35 3.16
N PHE A 249 12.50 -4.93 3.36
CA PHE A 249 13.68 -4.60 2.56
C PHE A 249 14.38 -5.83 1.98
N VAL A 250 15.19 -5.57 0.97
CA VAL A 250 16.13 -6.52 0.38
C VAL A 250 17.56 -5.97 0.50
N PHE A 251 18.55 -6.86 0.53
CA PHE A 251 19.95 -6.48 0.51
C PHE A 251 20.75 -7.44 -0.38
N GLN A 252 21.87 -7.00 -0.86
CA GLN A 252 22.77 -7.84 -1.63
C GLN A 252 23.19 -9.04 -0.79
N GLN A 253 23.16 -10.23 -1.38
CA GLN A 253 23.65 -11.45 -0.74
C GLN A 253 25.09 -11.26 -0.23
N GLY A 254 25.36 -11.70 0.99
CA GLY A 254 26.65 -11.48 1.67
C GLY A 254 26.82 -10.09 2.29
N GLN A 255 25.89 -9.13 2.07
CA GLN A 255 25.91 -7.78 2.62
C GLN A 255 24.62 -7.44 3.38
N VAL A 256 23.81 -8.43 3.74
CA VAL A 256 22.63 -8.22 4.59
C VAL A 256 23.11 -7.72 5.96
N PRO A 257 22.63 -6.54 6.42
CA PRO A 257 23.02 -6.02 7.73
C PRO A 257 22.61 -6.99 8.86
N PRO A 258 23.28 -6.94 10.02
CA PRO A 258 22.85 -7.68 11.20
C PRO A 258 21.37 -7.37 11.55
N ALA A 259 20.71 -8.32 12.18
CA ALA A 259 19.36 -8.11 12.69
C ALA A 259 19.31 -6.91 13.66
N ILE A 260 18.26 -6.11 13.55
CA ILE A 260 18.11 -4.90 14.38
C ILE A 260 17.63 -5.31 15.78
N PRO A 261 18.35 -4.92 16.85
CA PRO A 261 17.90 -5.19 18.21
C PRO A 261 16.55 -4.53 18.51
N LEU A 262 15.66 -5.30 19.13
CA LEU A 262 14.40 -4.84 19.69
C LEU A 262 14.50 -4.78 21.22
N PHE A 263 13.49 -4.22 21.86
CA PHE A 263 13.38 -4.27 23.32
C PHE A 263 13.49 -5.71 23.86
N LYS A 264 12.92 -6.68 23.11
CA LYS A 264 13.10 -8.11 23.35
C LYS A 264 13.34 -8.81 22.02
N GLY A 265 14.51 -9.48 21.91
CA GLY A 265 14.91 -10.18 20.69
C GLY A 265 15.47 -9.24 19.61
N SER A 266 15.32 -9.62 18.37
CA SER A 266 15.79 -8.86 17.22
C SER A 266 14.89 -9.09 15.99
N GLN A 267 14.94 -8.15 15.04
CA GLN A 267 14.23 -8.21 13.75
C GLN A 267 15.23 -8.35 12.61
N PRO A 268 15.07 -9.34 11.70
CA PRO A 268 15.87 -9.43 10.48
C PRO A 268 15.82 -8.12 9.69
N SER A 269 16.96 -7.68 9.17
CA SER A 269 17.05 -6.42 8.41
C SER A 269 16.48 -6.53 7.00
N GLY A 270 16.53 -7.72 6.36
CA GLY A 270 15.93 -7.89 5.04
C GLY A 270 16.20 -9.25 4.41
N THR A 271 15.66 -9.40 3.21
CA THR A 271 15.81 -10.62 2.38
C THR A 271 17.01 -10.46 1.45
N PRO A 272 17.89 -11.51 1.31
CA PRO A 272 18.99 -11.45 0.37
C PRO A 272 18.49 -11.54 -1.09
N VAL A 273 19.12 -10.75 -1.97
CA VAL A 273 18.98 -10.81 -3.42
C VAL A 273 20.37 -10.91 -4.05
N THR A 274 20.44 -11.36 -5.30
CA THR A 274 21.74 -11.46 -5.99
C THR A 274 22.40 -10.09 -6.18
N PRO A 275 23.73 -10.01 -6.33
CA PRO A 275 24.42 -8.74 -6.62
C PRO A 275 23.87 -8.03 -7.86
N ALA A 276 23.51 -8.78 -8.91
CA ALA A 276 22.94 -8.21 -10.14
C ALA A 276 21.54 -7.62 -9.91
N GLU A 277 20.68 -8.29 -9.14
CA GLU A 277 19.36 -7.76 -8.76
C GLU A 277 19.48 -6.47 -7.94
N PHE A 278 20.40 -6.44 -6.96
CA PHE A 278 20.60 -5.26 -6.13
C PHE A 278 21.20 -4.08 -6.91
N ALA A 279 22.15 -4.34 -7.81
CA ALA A 279 22.72 -3.32 -8.68
C ALA A 279 21.67 -2.73 -9.64
N ARG A 280 20.72 -3.53 -10.11
CA ARG A 280 19.60 -3.03 -10.93
C ARG A 280 18.69 -2.11 -10.13
N LEU A 281 18.35 -2.43 -8.89
CA LEU A 281 17.58 -1.54 -8.00
C LEU A 281 18.25 -0.19 -7.81
N ALA A 282 19.59 -0.15 -7.72
CA ALA A 282 20.33 1.10 -7.60
C ALA A 282 20.18 2.04 -8.82
N GLN A 283 19.76 1.53 -9.98
CA GLN A 283 19.51 2.35 -11.17
C GLN A 283 18.10 3.00 -11.20
N ILE A 284 17.22 2.64 -10.28
CA ILE A 284 15.83 3.11 -10.25
C ILE A 284 15.70 4.21 -9.19
N PRO A 285 15.09 5.37 -9.47
CA PRO A 285 14.71 6.33 -8.45
C PRO A 285 13.77 5.69 -7.43
N LEU A 286 14.13 5.71 -6.15
CA LEU A 286 13.42 5.03 -5.07
C LEU A 286 13.11 5.99 -3.93
N GLN A 287 11.88 5.91 -3.39
CA GLN A 287 11.53 6.57 -2.14
C GLN A 287 10.82 5.62 -1.18
N VAL A 288 11.31 5.57 0.06
CA VAL A 288 10.64 4.92 1.18
C VAL A 288 9.94 5.99 2.00
N VAL A 289 8.65 5.81 2.29
CA VAL A 289 7.85 6.81 3.02
C VAL A 289 7.37 6.22 4.35
N TYR A 290 7.53 6.95 5.42
CA TYR A 290 7.02 6.61 6.75
C TYR A 290 6.05 7.64 7.29
N GLY A 291 5.00 7.16 7.97
CA GLY A 291 4.07 7.97 8.76
C GLY A 291 4.66 8.43 10.09
N ASP A 292 3.78 8.83 11.00
CA ASP A 292 4.13 9.35 12.32
C ASP A 292 3.96 8.28 13.44
N ASN A 293 4.16 8.70 14.69
CA ASN A 293 4.00 7.87 15.90
C ASN A 293 4.89 6.61 15.92
N ILE A 294 6.06 6.67 15.28
CA ILE A 294 7.06 5.59 15.31
C ILE A 294 8.04 5.87 16.46
N PRO A 295 8.27 4.92 17.38
CA PRO A 295 9.21 5.11 18.48
C PRO A 295 10.62 5.42 17.99
N LYS A 296 11.34 6.28 18.70
CA LYS A 296 12.76 6.58 18.41
C LYS A 296 13.72 5.66 19.16
N GLN A 297 13.25 5.05 20.26
CA GLN A 297 14.01 4.14 21.11
C GLN A 297 13.27 2.81 21.26
N PRO A 298 13.95 1.70 21.61
CA PRO A 298 13.29 0.43 21.89
C PRO A 298 12.22 0.55 22.97
N ILE A 299 11.06 -0.04 22.76
CA ILE A 299 9.92 -0.02 23.66
C ILE A 299 9.31 -1.41 23.83
N ALA A 300 8.60 -1.64 24.95
CA ALA A 300 8.01 -2.93 25.29
C ALA A 300 6.88 -3.39 24.34
N ASP A 301 6.22 -2.47 23.63
CA ASP A 301 5.34 -2.82 22.52
C ASP A 301 6.20 -3.29 21.33
N LEU A 302 6.31 -4.61 21.18
CA LEU A 302 7.17 -5.23 20.15
C LEU A 302 6.68 -4.93 18.71
N VAL A 303 5.41 -4.62 18.53
CA VAL A 303 4.87 -4.26 17.20
C VAL A 303 5.34 -2.86 16.81
N ALA A 304 5.22 -1.90 17.72
CA ALA A 304 5.70 -0.54 17.51
C ALA A 304 7.24 -0.49 17.45
N ASP A 305 7.95 -1.28 18.26
CA ASP A 305 9.40 -1.39 18.23
C ASP A 305 9.91 -2.00 16.91
N GLY A 306 9.19 -2.96 16.36
CA GLY A 306 9.43 -3.48 15.02
C GLY A 306 9.35 -2.40 13.94
N ARG A 307 8.43 -1.41 14.06
CA ARG A 307 8.37 -0.27 13.14
C ARG A 307 9.60 0.63 13.27
N ARG A 308 10.07 0.88 14.49
CA ARG A 308 11.35 1.57 14.72
C ARG A 308 12.50 0.85 14.00
N ALA A 309 12.59 -0.46 14.17
CA ALA A 309 13.61 -1.26 13.48
C ALA A 309 13.52 -1.15 11.96
N GLN A 310 12.32 -1.11 11.39
CA GLN A 310 12.12 -0.89 9.94
C GLN A 310 12.63 0.48 9.48
N VAL A 311 12.43 1.55 10.26
CA VAL A 311 12.99 2.88 9.95
C VAL A 311 14.52 2.86 9.97
N VAL A 312 15.14 2.16 10.92
CA VAL A 312 16.61 1.98 10.95
C VAL A 312 17.07 1.23 9.69
N THR A 313 16.40 0.13 9.38
CA THR A 313 16.71 -0.69 8.19
C THR A 313 16.55 0.09 6.89
N SER A 314 15.54 0.97 6.80
CA SER A 314 15.32 1.77 5.58
C SER A 314 16.50 2.69 5.26
N ARG A 315 17.10 3.28 6.28
CA ARG A 315 18.29 4.10 6.10
C ARG A 315 19.47 3.28 5.62
N MET A 316 19.69 2.09 6.20
CA MET A 316 20.73 1.17 5.75
C MET A 316 20.52 0.73 4.29
N PHE A 317 19.25 0.47 3.89
CA PHE A 317 18.88 0.10 2.52
C PHE A 317 19.17 1.24 1.54
N VAL A 318 18.70 2.44 1.84
CA VAL A 318 18.95 3.64 1.03
C VAL A 318 20.45 3.92 0.89
N ASP A 319 21.21 3.86 2.00
CA ASP A 319 22.66 4.05 2.00
C ASP A 319 23.37 2.98 1.16
N ALA A 320 22.92 1.71 1.22
CA ALA A 320 23.49 0.64 0.43
C ALA A 320 23.27 0.84 -1.08
N LEU A 321 22.06 1.26 -1.50
CA LEU A 321 21.76 1.60 -2.89
C LEU A 321 22.57 2.82 -3.36
N ASN A 322 22.64 3.87 -2.55
CA ASN A 322 23.32 5.11 -2.92
C ASN A 322 24.83 4.92 -3.02
N ARG A 323 25.44 4.01 -2.22
CA ARG A 323 26.84 3.61 -2.41
C ARG A 323 27.11 2.95 -3.78
N GLN A 324 26.08 2.39 -4.42
CA GLN A 324 26.17 1.86 -5.79
C GLN A 324 25.75 2.90 -6.86
N GLY A 325 25.71 4.19 -6.52
CA GLY A 325 25.33 5.27 -7.43
C GLY A 325 23.83 5.49 -7.58
N GLY A 326 23.02 4.92 -6.68
CA GLY A 326 21.57 5.02 -6.68
C GLY A 326 21.03 6.41 -6.32
N LYS A 327 19.73 6.60 -6.57
CA LYS A 327 18.94 7.78 -6.20
C LYS A 327 17.80 7.38 -5.27
N ALA A 328 18.16 6.81 -4.13
CA ALA A 328 17.20 6.36 -3.13
C ALA A 328 17.07 7.40 -2.00
N SER A 329 15.89 7.53 -1.41
CA SER A 329 15.62 8.44 -0.30
C SER A 329 14.64 7.84 0.71
N VAL A 330 14.71 8.32 1.95
CA VAL A 330 13.69 8.08 2.97
C VAL A 330 12.98 9.41 3.22
N LEU A 331 11.67 9.40 3.18
CA LEU A 331 10.80 10.50 3.59
C LEU A 331 10.06 10.07 4.86
N HIS A 332 10.29 10.75 5.96
CA HIS A 332 9.47 10.64 7.15
C HIS A 332 8.52 11.84 7.16
N LEU A 333 7.22 11.59 7.10
CA LEU A 333 6.21 12.65 6.91
C LEU A 333 6.28 13.80 7.93
N PRO A 334 6.59 13.56 9.22
CA PRO A 334 6.86 14.64 10.16
C PRO A 334 7.99 15.60 9.77
N ASP A 335 8.99 15.14 9.02
CA ASP A 335 10.13 15.98 8.59
C ASP A 335 9.70 17.04 7.56
N VAL A 336 8.52 16.87 6.96
CA VAL A 336 7.89 17.83 6.02
C VAL A 336 6.61 18.45 6.58
N GLY A 337 6.41 18.40 7.91
CA GLY A 337 5.28 19.04 8.59
C GLY A 337 3.96 18.26 8.51
N LEU A 338 3.97 17.00 8.10
CA LEU A 338 2.80 16.14 8.07
C LEU A 338 2.82 15.19 9.27
N PHE A 339 2.02 15.50 10.29
CA PHE A 339 1.99 14.79 11.57
C PHE A 339 0.74 13.91 11.70
N GLY A 340 0.82 12.90 12.57
CA GLY A 340 -0.29 12.04 12.96
C GLY A 340 -0.65 10.97 11.94
N ASN A 341 0.15 10.78 10.89
CA ASN A 341 -0.14 9.80 9.85
C ASN A 341 0.05 8.36 10.34
N SER A 342 -0.96 7.54 10.04
CA SER A 342 -1.01 6.13 10.36
C SER A 342 -0.15 5.28 9.41
N HIS A 343 -0.24 3.96 9.54
CA HIS A 343 0.33 3.01 8.57
C HIS A 343 -0.31 3.13 7.18
N PHE A 344 -1.54 3.65 7.09
CA PHE A 344 -2.29 3.85 5.86
C PHE A 344 -2.38 5.34 5.49
N MET A 345 -1.24 6.03 5.51
CA MET A 345 -1.15 7.47 5.30
C MET A 345 -1.83 7.98 4.01
N PHE A 346 -1.93 7.14 3.00
CA PHE A 346 -2.66 7.41 1.76
C PHE A 346 -4.18 7.35 1.90
N SER A 347 -4.70 6.91 3.05
CA SER A 347 -6.13 6.89 3.42
C SER A 347 -6.46 7.85 4.57
N ASP A 348 -5.45 8.46 5.18
CA ASP A 348 -5.59 9.40 6.30
C ASP A 348 -6.33 10.69 5.90
N LEU A 349 -6.77 11.50 6.86
CA LEU A 349 -7.52 12.74 6.62
C LEU A 349 -6.76 13.75 5.77
N ASN A 350 -5.42 13.73 5.83
CA ASN A 350 -4.52 14.55 5.04
C ASN A 350 -3.93 13.82 3.80
N ASN A 351 -4.63 12.80 3.29
CA ASN A 351 -4.15 11.97 2.17
C ASN A 351 -3.80 12.77 0.90
N VAL A 352 -4.42 13.92 0.68
CA VAL A 352 -4.09 14.82 -0.44
C VAL A 352 -2.67 15.35 -0.30
N ALA A 353 -2.30 15.83 0.89
CA ALA A 353 -0.94 16.32 1.17
C ALA A 353 0.12 15.19 1.08
N VAL A 354 -0.24 13.96 1.47
CA VAL A 354 0.63 12.79 1.28
C VAL A 354 0.78 12.46 -0.21
N ALA A 355 -0.31 12.58 -1.00
CA ALA A 355 -0.26 12.41 -2.44
C ALA A 355 0.57 13.50 -3.15
N ASP A 356 0.63 14.72 -2.58
CA ASP A 356 1.50 15.78 -3.08
C ASP A 356 2.98 15.41 -2.91
N GLN A 357 3.36 14.74 -1.81
CA GLN A 357 4.73 14.24 -1.64
C GLN A 357 5.11 13.20 -2.71
N LEU A 358 4.17 12.31 -3.08
CA LEU A 358 4.38 11.40 -4.22
C LEU A 358 4.59 12.19 -5.52
N SER A 359 3.75 13.19 -5.80
CA SER A 359 3.88 14.03 -7.00
C SER A 359 5.22 14.77 -7.06
N LEU A 360 5.67 15.33 -5.93
CA LEU A 360 6.98 16.00 -5.83
C LEU A 360 8.15 15.04 -6.09
N PHE A 361 8.07 13.81 -5.59
CA PHE A 361 9.09 12.79 -5.90
C PHE A 361 9.12 12.44 -7.39
N LEU A 362 7.95 12.28 -8.01
CA LEU A 362 7.84 11.94 -9.44
C LEU A 362 8.39 13.08 -10.31
N GLU A 363 8.02 14.32 -10.03
CA GLU A 363 8.52 15.52 -10.72
C GLU A 363 10.03 15.65 -10.60
N LYS A 364 10.57 15.57 -9.38
CA LYS A 364 12.01 15.66 -9.11
C LYS A 364 12.84 14.65 -9.89
N ASN A 365 12.27 13.51 -10.23
CA ASN A 365 12.95 12.43 -10.95
C ASN A 365 12.57 12.36 -12.45
N GLY A 366 11.80 13.33 -12.98
CA GLY A 366 11.38 13.37 -14.37
C GLY A 366 10.43 12.23 -14.77
N LEU A 367 9.64 11.71 -13.79
CA LEU A 367 8.70 10.61 -13.97
C LEU A 367 7.27 11.09 -14.24
N ASP A 368 7.08 12.38 -14.39
CA ASP A 368 5.79 13.05 -14.55
C ASP A 368 5.53 13.56 -15.98
N ALA A 369 6.32 13.14 -16.96
CA ALA A 369 6.21 13.58 -18.36
C ALA A 369 4.82 13.27 -18.95
N ARG A 370 4.32 14.19 -19.80
CA ARG A 370 3.11 14.05 -20.64
C ARG A 370 3.46 13.61 -22.05
#